data_66544de1933127c31f5cdbcf54c34008
#
_entry.id   66544de1933127c31f5cdbcf54c34008
#
_cell.length_a   1.000
_cell.length_b   1.000
_cell.length_c   1.000
_cell.angle_alpha   90.00
_cell.angle_beta   90.00
_cell.angle_gamma   90.00
#
_symmetry.space_group_name_H-M   'P 1'
#
loop_
_entity.id
_entity.type
_entity.pdbx_description
1 polymer ?
#
loop_
_entity_poly.entity_id
_entity_poly.type
_entity_poly.pdbx_seq_one_letter_code
_entity_poly.pdbx_strand_id
1 'polypeptide(L)'
;LPKAAKKKGGTAMFLARVEGSVVATKKDEGLSGRKLLLVRPQLVDESDPARFRPGKNTIVAVDSVGAGEGELVLFTQGSSARLAPNMKSAPVDAVVVGIVDTVDALGQVIYDAKTDGQA
;
A
#
# COMPACT_ATOMS: atom_id res chain seq x y z
N LEU A 1 -6.23 -8.14 -18.97
CA LEU A 1 -6.29 -8.63 -18.50
C LEU A 1 -7.17 -9.19 -17.87
N PRO A 2 -7.22 -9.76 -17.77
CA PRO A 2 -8.05 -10.61 -17.52
C PRO A 2 -8.44 -10.60 -16.19
N LYS A 3 -9.43 -10.90 -16.03
CA LYS A 3 -9.92 -11.10 -14.96
C LYS A 3 -9.31 -12.12 -14.30
N ALA A 4 -8.42 -12.55 -14.75
CA ALA A 4 -7.71 -13.59 -14.18
C ALA A 4 -7.34 -13.15 -12.85
N ALA A 5 -7.27 -11.96 -12.70
CA ALA A 5 -6.77 -11.51 -11.48
C ALA A 5 -7.71 -11.87 -10.41
N LYS A 6 -8.78 -12.39 -10.68
CA LYS A 6 -9.62 -12.71 -9.71
C LYS A 6 -9.33 -13.96 -9.18
N LYS A 7 -8.44 -14.18 -8.40
CA LYS A 7 -8.10 -15.37 -7.91
C LYS A 7 -8.84 -15.52 -6.72
N LYS A 8 -9.23 -16.57 -6.32
CA LYS A 8 -9.79 -16.82 -5.18
C LYS A 8 -8.83 -16.73 -4.15
N GLY A 9 -8.99 -16.34 -3.10
CA GLY A 9 -7.99 -16.29 -2.08
C GLY A 9 -7.59 -14.88 -1.85
N GLY A 10 -8.03 -14.01 -2.67
CA GLY A 10 -7.76 -12.65 -2.44
C GLY A 10 -6.35 -12.18 -2.33
N THR A 11 -5.51 -12.59 -3.20
CA THR A 11 -4.18 -12.10 -3.20
C THR A 11 -4.14 -10.89 -4.07
N ALA A 12 -4.06 -9.74 -3.51
CA ALA A 12 -4.01 -8.50 -4.27
C ALA A 12 -2.92 -7.62 -3.71
N MET A 13 -2.10 -7.04 -4.57
CA MET A 13 -1.02 -6.15 -4.18
C MET A 13 -1.15 -4.87 -4.97
N PHE A 14 -0.98 -3.76 -4.31
CA PHE A 14 -1.20 -2.46 -4.91
C PHE A 14 -0.11 -1.48 -4.54
N LEU A 15 0.01 -0.43 -5.33
CA LEU A 15 0.85 0.71 -4.98
C LEU A 15 -0.01 1.72 -4.25
N ALA A 16 0.54 2.41 -3.29
CA ALA A 16 -0.17 3.48 -2.60
C ALA A 16 0.80 4.51 -2.05
N ARG A 17 0.31 5.72 -1.88
CA ARG A 17 1.13 6.78 -1.29
C ARG A 17 0.69 6.94 0.15
N VAL A 18 1.64 7.04 1.07
CA VAL A 18 1.35 7.24 2.47
C VAL A 18 0.98 8.70 2.66
N GLU A 19 -0.23 8.94 3.14
CA GLU A 19 -0.71 10.30 3.34
C GLU A 19 -0.66 10.72 4.81
N GLY A 20 -0.50 9.78 5.70
CA GLY A 20 -0.41 10.12 7.11
C GLY A 20 -0.45 8.88 7.96
N SER A 21 -0.64 9.07 9.24
CA SER A 21 -0.72 7.97 10.16
C SER A 21 -2.02 8.05 10.95
N VAL A 22 -2.43 6.95 11.52
CA VAL A 22 -3.65 6.85 12.29
C VAL A 22 -3.32 6.48 13.71
N VAL A 23 -3.85 7.23 14.67
CA VAL A 23 -3.64 6.92 16.06
C VAL A 23 -5.00 6.57 16.64
N ALA A 24 -5.11 5.39 17.23
CA ALA A 24 -6.35 4.94 17.82
C ALA A 24 -6.08 4.60 19.28
N THR A 25 -6.76 5.30 20.19
CA THR A 25 -6.55 5.10 21.62
C THR A 25 -7.15 3.77 22.04
N LYS A 26 -8.32 3.43 21.53
CA LYS A 26 -8.94 2.16 21.87
C LYS A 26 -8.98 1.32 20.61
N LYS A 27 -8.41 0.17 20.65
CA LYS A 27 -8.38 -0.70 19.51
C LYS A 27 -8.23 -2.12 19.95
N ASP A 28 -8.48 -3.04 19.05
CA ASP A 28 -8.35 -4.45 19.31
C ASP A 28 -6.94 -4.77 19.77
N GLU A 29 -6.81 -5.69 20.71
CA GLU A 29 -5.52 -6.06 21.20
C GLU A 29 -4.59 -6.52 20.12
N GLY A 30 -5.08 -7.14 19.08
CA GLY A 30 -4.24 -7.58 17.99
C GLY A 30 -3.58 -6.44 17.21
N LEU A 31 -4.04 -5.21 17.41
CA LEU A 31 -3.43 -4.07 16.75
C LEU A 31 -2.53 -3.30 17.71
N SER A 32 -2.43 -3.71 18.95
CA SER A 32 -1.61 -2.99 19.90
C SER A 32 -0.15 -3.02 19.50
N GLY A 33 0.50 -1.88 19.56
CA GLY A 33 1.90 -1.79 19.18
C GLY A 33 2.16 -1.75 17.69
N ARG A 34 1.11 -1.82 16.87
CA ARG A 34 1.32 -1.78 15.44
C ARG A 34 1.08 -0.38 14.92
N LYS A 35 1.86 0.00 13.93
CA LYS A 35 1.75 1.34 13.36
C LYS A 35 0.70 1.28 12.28
N LEU A 36 -0.20 2.22 12.27
CA LEU A 36 -1.26 2.31 11.27
C LEU A 36 -1.02 3.52 10.37
N LEU A 37 -1.13 3.31 9.09
CA LEU A 37 -0.90 4.36 8.10
C LEU A 37 -2.17 4.61 7.30
N LEU A 38 -2.32 5.85 6.84
CA LEU A 38 -3.40 6.20 5.95
C LEU A 38 -2.77 6.24 4.56
N VAL A 39 -3.21 5.39 3.67
CA VAL A 39 -2.60 5.28 2.35
C VAL A 39 -3.64 5.47 1.26
N ARG A 40 -3.23 6.07 0.14
CA ARG A 40 -4.13 6.26 -1.00
C ARG A 40 -3.60 5.45 -2.18
N PRO A 41 -4.37 4.52 -2.71
CA PRO A 41 -3.91 3.74 -3.84
C PRO A 41 -3.52 4.62 -5.02
N GLN A 42 -2.51 4.19 -5.76
CA GLN A 42 -2.02 4.91 -6.92
C GLN A 42 -2.13 3.98 -8.12
N LEU A 43 -2.85 4.41 -9.14
CA LEU A 43 -3.06 3.60 -10.32
C LEU A 43 -2.27 4.17 -11.47
N VAL A 44 -1.77 3.32 -12.34
CA VAL A 44 -1.08 3.80 -13.52
C VAL A 44 -2.15 4.29 -14.47
N ASP A 45 -2.01 5.52 -14.96
CA ASP A 45 -3.00 6.12 -15.85
C ASP A 45 -2.74 5.58 -17.25
N GLU A 46 -3.63 4.77 -17.77
CA GLU A 46 -3.43 4.18 -19.05
C GLU A 46 -3.45 5.21 -20.18
N SER A 47 -4.08 6.32 -19.99
CA SER A 47 -4.09 7.34 -21.05
C SER A 47 -2.85 8.21 -20.97
N ASP A 48 -2.14 8.19 -19.86
CA ASP A 48 -0.91 8.94 -19.72
C ASP A 48 -0.02 8.13 -18.78
N PRO A 49 0.66 7.10 -19.27
CA PRO A 49 1.45 6.23 -18.43
C PRO A 49 2.62 6.88 -17.71
N ALA A 50 2.88 8.14 -17.99
CA ALA A 50 3.96 8.83 -17.29
C ALA A 50 3.55 9.28 -15.91
N ARG A 51 2.32 9.06 -15.51
CA ARG A 51 1.89 9.56 -14.21
C ARG A 51 0.91 8.60 -13.56
N PHE A 52 0.76 8.74 -12.26
CA PHE A 52 -0.21 7.98 -11.50
C PHE A 52 -1.54 8.70 -11.47
N ARG A 53 -2.60 7.93 -11.26
CA ARG A 53 -3.90 8.48 -11.04
C ARG A 53 -4.29 8.06 -9.63
N PRO A 54 -4.48 8.99 -8.69
CA PRO A 54 -4.82 8.63 -7.32
C PRO A 54 -6.20 7.99 -7.22
N GLY A 55 -6.31 7.02 -6.35
CA GLY A 55 -7.60 6.42 -6.09
C GLY A 55 -8.51 7.38 -5.33
N LYS A 56 -9.80 7.07 -5.32
CA LYS A 56 -10.74 7.96 -4.69
C LYS A 56 -10.78 7.83 -3.19
N ASN A 57 -10.47 6.69 -2.67
CA ASN A 57 -10.56 6.44 -1.24
C ASN A 57 -9.23 6.15 -0.62
N THR A 58 -9.10 6.48 0.65
CA THR A 58 -7.89 6.10 1.39
C THR A 58 -8.19 4.82 2.15
N ILE A 59 -7.15 4.13 2.55
CA ILE A 59 -7.25 2.87 3.26
C ILE A 59 -6.34 2.95 4.48
N VAL A 60 -6.78 2.37 5.58
CA VAL A 60 -5.93 2.26 6.77
C VAL A 60 -5.22 0.93 6.67
N ALA A 61 -3.90 0.95 6.71
CA ALA A 61 -3.09 -0.26 6.59
C ALA A 61 -2.11 -0.36 7.74
N VAL A 62 -1.78 -1.58 8.12
CA VAL A 62 -0.76 -1.80 9.14
C VAL A 62 0.60 -1.72 8.46
N ASP A 63 1.56 -1.05 9.08
CA ASP A 63 2.89 -0.90 8.52
C ASP A 63 3.80 -1.98 9.06
N SER A 64 4.46 -2.73 8.21
CA SER A 64 5.41 -3.74 8.62
C SER A 64 6.83 -3.40 8.20
N VAL A 65 7.06 -2.26 7.55
CA VAL A 65 8.38 -1.94 7.02
C VAL A 65 8.94 -0.59 7.45
N GLY A 66 8.20 0.17 8.20
CA GLY A 66 8.69 1.46 8.65
C GLY A 66 8.52 2.58 7.64
N ALA A 67 7.42 2.57 6.91
CA ALA A 67 7.19 3.59 5.90
C ALA A 67 6.77 4.91 6.54
N GLY A 68 7.01 6.00 5.83
CA GLY A 68 6.68 7.34 6.31
C GLY A 68 5.85 8.11 5.33
N GLU A 69 5.33 9.24 5.78
CA GLU A 69 4.48 10.08 5.00
C GLU A 69 5.16 10.51 3.72
N GLY A 70 4.48 10.50 2.63
CA GLY A 70 5.03 10.87 1.33
C GLY A 70 5.64 9.72 0.54
N GLU A 71 5.92 8.62 1.19
CA GLU A 71 6.55 7.51 0.49
C GLU A 71 5.55 6.70 -0.32
N LEU A 72 6.00 6.13 -1.41
CA LEU A 72 5.19 5.22 -2.22
C LEU A 72 5.48 3.83 -1.70
N VAL A 73 4.44 3.06 -1.46
CA VAL A 73 4.59 1.74 -0.83
C VAL A 73 3.83 0.68 -1.59
N LEU A 74 4.16 -0.58 -1.29
CA LEU A 74 3.39 -1.70 -1.76
C LEU A 74 2.56 -2.16 -0.59
N PHE A 75 1.29 -2.42 -0.81
CA PHE A 75 0.48 -3.00 0.24
C PHE A 75 -0.35 -4.16 -0.30
N THR A 76 -0.67 -5.09 0.57
CA THR A 76 -1.52 -6.21 0.22
C THR A 76 -2.85 -6.05 0.92
N GLN A 77 -3.88 -6.63 0.35
CA GLN A 77 -5.22 -6.55 0.90
C GLN A 77 -5.86 -7.92 0.88
N GLY A 78 -6.85 -8.11 1.68
CA GLY A 78 -7.55 -9.38 1.75
C GLY A 78 -6.82 -10.37 2.62
N SER A 79 -7.09 -11.62 2.44
CA SER A 79 -6.50 -12.63 3.30
C SER A 79 -4.99 -12.67 3.20
N SER A 80 -4.39 -12.20 2.11
CA SER A 80 -2.94 -12.25 2.00
C SER A 80 -2.28 -11.25 2.97
N ALA A 81 -2.98 -10.29 3.47
CA ALA A 81 -2.39 -9.36 4.43
C ALA A 81 -1.95 -10.08 5.68
N ARG A 82 -2.61 -11.17 6.05
CA ARG A 82 -2.25 -11.89 7.26
C ARG A 82 -1.04 -12.76 7.11
N LEU A 83 -0.53 -12.90 5.88
CA LEU A 83 0.65 -13.69 5.68
C LEU A 83 1.92 -12.88 5.92
N ALA A 84 1.78 -11.57 6.11
CA ALA A 84 2.95 -10.76 6.40
C ALA A 84 3.47 -11.14 7.78
N PRO A 85 4.74 -10.91 8.05
CA PRO A 85 5.31 -11.28 9.33
C PRO A 85 4.54 -10.69 10.51
N ASN A 86 4.27 -11.49 11.49
CA ASN A 86 3.61 -11.07 12.71
C ASN A 86 2.17 -10.60 12.53
N MET A 87 1.55 -10.97 11.44
CA MET A 87 0.17 -10.54 11.18
C MET A 87 -0.85 -11.65 11.24
N LYS A 88 -0.42 -12.89 11.50
CA LYS A 88 -1.33 -13.98 11.48
C LYS A 88 -2.53 -13.83 12.35
N SER A 89 -2.41 -13.34 13.53
CA SER A 89 -3.53 -13.24 14.42
C SER A 89 -4.09 -11.82 14.50
N ALA A 90 -3.62 -10.93 13.69
CA ALA A 90 -4.09 -9.55 13.74
C ALA A 90 -5.35 -9.38 12.90
N PRO A 91 -6.29 -8.55 13.35
CA PRO A 91 -7.51 -8.31 12.58
C PRO A 91 -7.26 -7.27 11.50
N VAL A 92 -6.41 -7.59 10.55
CA VAL A 92 -6.02 -6.66 9.49
C VAL A 92 -6.40 -7.16 8.13
N ASP A 93 -6.72 -6.25 7.25
CA ASP A 93 -7.07 -6.57 5.89
C ASP A 93 -6.17 -5.83 4.91
N ALA A 94 -5.30 -4.99 5.36
CA ALA A 94 -4.34 -4.28 4.51
C ALA A 94 -3.05 -4.10 5.27
N VAL A 95 -1.94 -4.49 4.65
CA VAL A 95 -0.63 -4.40 5.27
C VAL A 95 0.35 -3.82 4.27
N VAL A 96 1.14 -2.82 4.69
CA VAL A 96 2.19 -2.25 3.87
C VAL A 96 3.37 -3.19 4.00
N VAL A 97 3.82 -3.74 2.88
CA VAL A 97 4.87 -4.73 2.86
C VAL A 97 6.15 -4.31 2.15
N GLY A 98 6.19 -3.15 1.56
CA GLY A 98 7.41 -2.69 0.90
C GLY A 98 7.41 -1.20 0.69
N ILE A 99 8.61 -0.60 0.61
CA ILE A 99 8.77 0.79 0.27
C ILE A 99 9.35 0.80 -1.13
N VAL A 100 8.74 1.54 -2.04
CA VAL A 100 9.08 1.49 -3.44
C VAL A 100 10.14 2.50 -3.81
N ASP A 101 11.16 2.05 -4.53
CA ASP A 101 12.23 2.95 -4.97
C ASP A 101 11.95 3.50 -6.37
N THR A 102 11.50 2.67 -7.29
CA THR A 102 11.21 3.13 -8.65
C THR A 102 10.04 2.35 -9.21
N VAL A 103 9.34 2.95 -10.17
CA VAL A 103 8.29 2.27 -10.91
C VAL A 103 8.47 2.58 -12.39
N ASP A 104 8.51 1.52 -13.19
CA ASP A 104 8.59 1.67 -14.64
C ASP A 104 7.26 1.21 -15.18
N ALA A 105 6.71 1.92 -16.11
CA ALA A 105 5.48 1.51 -16.76
C ALA A 105 5.52 1.87 -18.23
N LEU A 106 5.26 0.93 -19.09
CA LEU A 106 5.23 1.12 -20.53
C LEU A 106 6.47 1.84 -21.05
N GLY A 107 7.59 1.40 -20.57
CA GLY A 107 8.87 1.93 -21.02
C GLY A 107 9.31 3.25 -20.41
N GLN A 108 8.61 3.73 -19.42
CA GLN A 108 8.97 4.97 -18.79
C GLN A 108 9.08 4.82 -17.29
N VAL A 109 9.99 5.57 -16.69
CA VAL A 109 10.13 5.57 -15.25
C VAL A 109 9.15 6.63 -14.76
N ILE A 110 8.11 6.22 -14.06
CA ILE A 110 7.09 7.15 -13.62
C ILE A 110 7.21 7.50 -12.15
N TYR A 111 8.11 6.88 -11.43
CA TYR A 111 8.37 7.24 -10.04
C TYR A 111 9.81 6.90 -9.68
N ASP A 112 10.48 7.81 -8.98
CA ASP A 112 11.82 7.58 -8.50
C ASP A 112 11.87 8.25 -7.14
N ALA A 113 12.08 7.47 -6.09
CA ALA A 113 12.07 7.99 -4.73
C ALA A 113 13.08 9.08 -4.51
N LYS A 114 14.21 9.06 -5.25
CA LYS A 114 15.22 10.06 -5.04
C LYS A 114 14.77 11.42 -5.52
N THR A 115 13.87 11.52 -6.45
CA THR A 115 13.44 12.81 -6.96
C THR A 115 11.98 13.08 -6.63
N ASP A 116 11.14 12.05 -6.65
CA ASP A 116 9.72 12.22 -6.46
C ASP A 116 9.23 11.98 -5.06
N GLY A 117 10.00 11.29 -4.29
CA GLY A 117 9.58 10.94 -2.97
C GLY A 117 9.87 11.96 -1.93
N GLN A 118 10.49 13.03 -2.31
CA GLN A 118 10.86 13.97 -1.39
C GLN A 118 9.81 14.85 -1.18
N ALA A 119 8.89 14.76 -0.82
CA ALA A 119 7.79 15.68 -0.76
C ALA A 119 7.91 16.73 0.26
#